data_7fe9dde3e5d3302ac020e078543dc39a
#
_entry.id   7fe9dde3e5d3302ac020e078543dc39a
#
_cell.length_a   1.000
_cell.length_b   1.000
_cell.length_c   1.000
_cell.angle_alpha   90.00
_cell.angle_beta   90.00
_cell.angle_gamma   90.00
#
_symmetry.space_group_name_H-M   'P 1'
#
loop_
_entity.id
_entity.type
_entity.pdbx_description
1 polymer ?
#
loop_
_entity_poly.entity_id
_entity_poly.type
_entity_poly.pdbx_seq_one_letter_code
_entity_poly.pdbx_strand_id
1 'polypeptide(L)'
;MPAIITHYLFGQDAYQRFDNLVGSSADERDAFLLGNQGPDPLYFTVLVPSVAKHHALAVAMHHEKPSELLVALKRSLDALPEENRAIGRAYAQGFLCHYLLDSIVHPFIYSQQFAYCSAGEPNLEDTDSHEVHATIESELDEVLLYQRTGTTIKAFSPEKEALRANGRVLRVVSRMYLFMALSAYQKVVPARLFARAVSCYRLGLRALRSPRGIKRTILARVEQRFRAHSFYGSMSHRAIELSDSAFENRNRAMWKDPFTDEVRSESFGDLYERALDEAQLCLAAFDKASFDTDATRHITNELNFLGESTVATLLVVENE
;
A
#
# COMPACT_ATOMS: atom_id res chain seq x y z
N MET A 1 6.52 -0.68 -1.83
CA MET A 1 6.35 -0.86 -0.38
C MET A 1 7.06 0.13 0.56
N PRO A 2 7.83 1.14 0.17
CA PRO A 2 8.15 2.27 1.05
C PRO A 2 7.01 3.26 1.22
N ALA A 3 6.03 3.32 0.32
CA ALA A 3 4.94 4.31 0.29
C ALA A 3 4.01 4.38 1.54
N ILE A 4 4.53 3.98 2.71
CA ILE A 4 3.77 3.98 3.98
C ILE A 4 3.28 5.38 4.36
N ILE A 5 4.08 6.41 4.08
CA ILE A 5 3.74 7.80 4.44
C ILE A 5 2.69 8.33 3.47
N THR A 6 2.83 8.05 2.19
CA THR A 6 1.86 8.41 1.16
C THR A 6 0.49 7.82 1.47
N HIS A 7 0.40 6.52 1.77
CA HIS A 7 -0.86 5.88 2.18
C HIS A 7 -1.44 6.46 3.47
N TYR A 8 -0.60 6.79 4.43
CA TYR A 8 -1.05 7.40 5.67
C TYR A 8 -1.62 8.81 5.44
N LEU A 9 -0.95 9.64 4.66
CA LEU A 9 -1.41 11.00 4.33
C LEU A 9 -2.67 10.97 3.47
N PHE A 10 -2.74 10.03 2.50
CA PHE A 10 -3.94 9.78 1.72
C PHE A 10 -5.13 9.42 2.62
N GLY A 11 -4.90 8.52 3.58
CA GLY A 11 -5.92 8.17 4.57
C GLY A 11 -6.34 9.37 5.43
N GLN A 12 -5.43 10.27 5.78
CA GLN A 12 -5.78 11.50 6.50
C GLN A 12 -6.63 12.44 5.65
N ASP A 13 -6.26 12.66 4.39
CA ASP A 13 -7.02 13.49 3.46
C ASP A 13 -8.41 12.90 3.19
N ALA A 14 -8.49 11.59 2.97
CA ALA A 14 -9.77 10.88 2.79
C ALA A 14 -10.64 10.96 4.07
N TYR A 15 -10.04 10.78 5.25
CA TYR A 15 -10.78 10.90 6.51
C TYR A 15 -11.34 12.32 6.72
N GLN A 16 -10.58 13.36 6.38
CA GLN A 16 -11.05 14.75 6.47
C GLN A 16 -12.17 15.07 5.48
N ARG A 17 -12.11 14.49 4.26
CA ARG A 17 -13.14 14.70 3.23
C ARG A 17 -14.42 13.91 3.49
N PHE A 18 -14.32 12.73 4.13
CA PHE A 18 -15.40 11.74 4.23
C PHE A 18 -15.63 11.25 5.67
N ASP A 19 -15.39 12.10 6.68
CA ASP A 19 -15.49 11.76 8.10
C ASP A 19 -16.87 11.20 8.48
N ASN A 20 -17.94 11.73 7.87
CA ASN A 20 -19.31 11.27 8.03
C ASN A 20 -19.55 9.84 7.51
N LEU A 21 -18.68 9.33 6.64
CA LEU A 21 -18.77 7.95 6.12
C LEU A 21 -17.98 6.95 6.97
N VAL A 22 -16.91 7.37 7.64
CA VAL A 22 -15.98 6.46 8.33
C VAL A 22 -16.38 6.20 9.78
N GLY A 23 -16.86 7.21 10.49
CA GLY A 23 -17.14 7.17 11.92
C GLY A 23 -16.16 8.03 12.73
N SER A 24 -16.52 8.36 13.97
CA SER A 24 -15.86 9.42 14.76
C SER A 24 -15.09 8.91 15.99
N SER A 25 -15.17 7.64 16.35
CA SER A 25 -14.45 7.11 17.50
C SER A 25 -12.95 6.97 17.21
N ALA A 26 -12.12 7.03 18.26
CA ALA A 26 -10.68 6.85 18.12
C ALA A 26 -10.32 5.47 17.52
N ASP A 27 -11.05 4.41 17.88
CA ASP A 27 -10.85 3.07 17.34
C ASP A 27 -11.19 3.00 15.85
N GLU A 28 -12.26 3.66 15.40
CA GLU A 28 -12.65 3.72 13.99
C GLU A 28 -11.62 4.50 13.17
N ARG A 29 -11.20 5.68 13.68
CA ARG A 29 -10.16 6.46 13.02
C ARG A 29 -8.84 5.69 12.88
N ASP A 30 -8.37 5.06 13.96
CA ASP A 30 -7.13 4.28 13.94
C ASP A 30 -7.29 3.05 13.01
N ALA A 31 -8.46 2.41 12.98
CA ALA A 31 -8.76 1.31 12.08
C ALA A 31 -8.76 1.75 10.60
N PHE A 32 -9.35 2.90 10.29
CA PHE A 32 -9.37 3.46 8.94
C PHE A 32 -7.95 3.79 8.46
N LEU A 33 -7.16 4.50 9.27
CA LEU A 33 -5.78 4.85 8.91
C LEU A 33 -4.90 3.60 8.77
N LEU A 34 -5.09 2.58 9.63
CA LEU A 34 -4.42 1.30 9.48
C LEU A 34 -4.88 0.55 8.22
N GLY A 35 -6.16 0.69 7.84
CA GLY A 35 -6.72 0.13 6.61
C GLY A 35 -6.04 0.70 5.36
N ASN A 36 -5.64 1.97 5.39
CA ASN A 36 -4.86 2.58 4.31
C ASN A 36 -3.45 1.98 4.14
N GLN A 37 -3.02 1.09 5.02
CA GLN A 37 -1.83 0.25 4.79
C GLN A 37 -2.18 -1.11 4.15
N GLY A 38 -3.45 -1.38 3.91
CA GLY A 38 -3.92 -2.56 3.20
C GLY A 38 -3.28 -3.87 3.68
N PRO A 39 -2.88 -4.75 2.75
CA PRO A 39 -2.19 -5.99 3.05
C PRO A 39 -0.67 -5.84 3.28
N ASP A 40 -0.09 -4.66 3.13
CA ASP A 40 1.36 -4.37 3.22
C ASP A 40 2.04 -4.89 4.48
N PRO A 41 1.42 -4.83 5.68
CA PRO A 41 2.03 -5.40 6.86
C PRO A 41 2.42 -6.87 6.70
N LEU A 42 1.74 -7.63 5.84
CA LEU A 42 2.04 -9.04 5.60
C LEU A 42 3.38 -9.27 4.89
N TYR A 43 3.87 -8.31 4.09
CA TYR A 43 5.19 -8.41 3.47
C TYR A 43 6.32 -8.51 4.51
N PHE A 44 6.17 -7.86 5.66
CA PHE A 44 7.16 -7.87 6.73
C PHE A 44 7.15 -9.14 7.59
N THR A 45 6.22 -10.06 7.34
CA THR A 45 6.22 -11.36 8.05
C THR A 45 7.49 -12.16 7.81
N VAL A 46 8.22 -11.92 6.71
CA VAL A 46 9.54 -12.54 6.42
C VAL A 46 10.58 -12.30 7.51
N LEU A 47 10.44 -11.23 8.30
CA LEU A 47 11.36 -10.91 9.40
C LEU A 47 11.25 -11.86 10.60
N VAL A 48 10.17 -12.65 10.68
CA VAL A 48 9.92 -13.54 11.81
C VAL A 48 9.61 -14.96 11.30
N PRO A 49 10.52 -15.95 11.52
CA PRO A 49 10.41 -17.29 10.94
C PRO A 49 9.06 -17.99 11.17
N SER A 50 8.44 -17.80 12.33
CA SER A 50 7.15 -18.45 12.68
C SER A 50 5.96 -17.99 11.82
N VAL A 51 6.07 -16.88 11.12
CA VAL A 51 5.03 -16.30 10.26
C VAL A 51 5.52 -16.00 8.84
N ALA A 52 6.80 -16.24 8.54
CA ALA A 52 7.43 -15.89 7.26
C ALA A 52 6.70 -16.47 6.03
N LYS A 53 6.18 -17.71 6.13
CA LYS A 53 5.40 -18.34 5.04
C LYS A 53 4.17 -17.55 4.59
N HIS A 54 3.66 -16.66 5.44
CA HIS A 54 2.47 -15.87 5.12
C HIS A 54 2.78 -14.61 4.28
N HIS A 55 4.05 -14.34 3.95
CA HIS A 55 4.44 -13.37 2.94
C HIS A 55 3.74 -13.64 1.59
N ALA A 56 3.61 -14.90 1.20
CA ALA A 56 2.91 -15.31 -0.02
C ALA A 56 1.43 -14.89 -0.05
N LEU A 57 0.80 -14.63 1.11
CA LEU A 57 -0.55 -14.08 1.15
C LEU A 57 -0.56 -12.59 0.78
N ALA A 58 0.47 -11.81 1.18
CA ALA A 58 0.59 -10.43 0.74
C ALA A 58 0.70 -10.34 -0.78
N VAL A 59 1.57 -11.17 -1.37
CA VAL A 59 1.74 -11.24 -2.84
C VAL A 59 0.41 -11.59 -3.51
N ALA A 60 -0.28 -12.65 -3.07
CA ALA A 60 -1.56 -13.03 -3.64
C ALA A 60 -2.62 -11.92 -3.53
N MET A 61 -2.69 -11.20 -2.40
CA MET A 61 -3.63 -10.09 -2.22
C MET A 61 -3.37 -8.91 -3.15
N HIS A 62 -2.12 -8.66 -3.54
CA HIS A 62 -1.78 -7.57 -4.46
C HIS A 62 -1.95 -7.95 -5.93
N HIS A 63 -1.78 -9.23 -6.28
CA HIS A 63 -1.73 -9.65 -7.68
C HIS A 63 -2.97 -10.39 -8.16
N GLU A 64 -3.72 -11.04 -7.26
CA GLU A 64 -4.76 -12.00 -7.63
C GLU A 64 -6.13 -11.60 -7.08
N LYS A 65 -7.17 -11.84 -7.87
CA LYS A 65 -8.58 -11.81 -7.42
C LYS A 65 -9.01 -10.52 -6.71
N PRO A 66 -8.79 -9.34 -7.31
CA PRO A 66 -9.12 -8.07 -6.65
C PRO A 66 -10.60 -7.98 -6.28
N SER A 67 -11.50 -8.38 -7.17
CA SER A 67 -12.95 -8.32 -6.95
C SER A 67 -13.39 -9.25 -5.83
N GLU A 68 -12.91 -10.51 -5.83
CA GLU A 68 -13.23 -11.49 -4.77
C GLU A 68 -12.66 -11.06 -3.42
N LEU A 69 -11.48 -10.43 -3.41
CA LEU A 69 -10.89 -9.88 -2.19
C LEU A 69 -11.77 -8.79 -1.58
N LEU A 70 -12.28 -7.85 -2.39
CA LEU A 70 -13.15 -6.78 -1.90
C LEU A 70 -14.51 -7.31 -1.43
N VAL A 71 -15.06 -8.32 -2.10
CA VAL A 71 -16.28 -9.03 -1.61
C VAL A 71 -16.00 -9.73 -0.28
N ALA A 72 -14.86 -10.43 -0.17
CA ALA A 72 -14.48 -11.10 1.07
C ALA A 72 -14.24 -10.09 2.21
N LEU A 73 -13.66 -8.94 1.90
CA LEU A 73 -13.50 -7.82 2.84
C LEU A 73 -14.87 -7.36 3.38
N LYS A 74 -15.86 -7.11 2.50
CA LYS A 74 -17.21 -6.73 2.90
C LYS A 74 -17.86 -7.80 3.77
N ARG A 75 -17.85 -9.06 3.32
CA ARG A 75 -18.46 -10.21 4.04
C ARG A 75 -17.75 -10.52 5.35
N SER A 76 -16.49 -10.13 5.52
CA SER A 76 -15.78 -10.32 6.78
C SER A 76 -16.42 -9.57 7.95
N LEU A 77 -17.21 -8.51 7.68
CA LEU A 77 -17.95 -7.76 8.70
C LEU A 77 -19.03 -8.59 9.36
N ASP A 78 -19.68 -9.51 8.61
CA ASP A 78 -20.72 -10.38 9.14
C ASP A 78 -20.15 -11.43 10.10
N ALA A 79 -18.86 -11.74 9.99
CA ALA A 79 -18.15 -12.65 10.91
C ALA A 79 -17.74 -11.96 12.22
N LEU A 80 -17.93 -10.63 12.34
CA LEU A 80 -17.60 -9.87 13.54
C LEU A 80 -18.79 -9.81 14.52
N PRO A 81 -18.52 -9.81 15.83
CA PRO A 81 -19.52 -9.40 16.83
C PRO A 81 -20.01 -7.97 16.55
N GLU A 82 -21.28 -7.71 16.85
CA GLU A 82 -21.94 -6.42 16.58
C GLU A 82 -21.14 -5.22 17.10
N GLU A 83 -20.64 -5.30 18.33
CA GLU A 83 -19.87 -4.24 19.00
C GLU A 83 -18.52 -3.95 18.33
N ASN A 84 -18.10 -4.75 17.35
CA ASN A 84 -16.84 -4.61 16.62
C ASN A 84 -17.05 -4.26 15.13
N ARG A 85 -18.28 -4.29 14.62
CA ARG A 85 -18.57 -4.06 13.19
C ARG A 85 -18.18 -2.65 12.75
N ALA A 86 -18.38 -1.63 13.58
CA ALA A 86 -17.98 -0.26 13.25
C ALA A 86 -16.47 -0.14 13.02
N ILE A 87 -15.66 -0.77 13.89
CA ILE A 87 -14.20 -0.80 13.72
C ILE A 87 -13.82 -1.56 12.45
N GLY A 88 -14.46 -2.73 12.21
CA GLY A 88 -14.21 -3.52 11.00
C GLY A 88 -14.57 -2.77 9.73
N ARG A 89 -15.72 -2.06 9.74
CA ARG A 89 -16.17 -1.23 8.62
C ARG A 89 -15.18 -0.11 8.31
N ALA A 90 -14.73 0.62 9.34
CA ALA A 90 -13.74 1.67 9.16
C ALA A 90 -12.43 1.13 8.57
N TYR A 91 -11.95 -0.02 9.06
CA TYR A 91 -10.79 -0.69 8.47
C TYR A 91 -11.02 -1.06 7.00
N ALA A 92 -12.17 -1.63 6.67
CA ALA A 92 -12.50 -2.03 5.29
C ALA A 92 -12.54 -0.82 4.35
N GLN A 93 -13.07 0.28 4.80
CA GLN A 93 -13.08 1.54 4.05
C GLN A 93 -11.66 2.07 3.81
N GLY A 94 -10.77 2.02 4.81
CA GLY A 94 -9.37 2.34 4.64
C GLY A 94 -8.64 1.39 3.67
N PHE A 95 -8.98 0.10 3.69
CA PHE A 95 -8.44 -0.89 2.76
C PHE A 95 -8.85 -0.59 1.31
N LEU A 96 -10.09 -0.15 1.08
CA LEU A 96 -10.53 0.33 -0.24
C LEU A 96 -9.73 1.55 -0.69
N CYS A 97 -9.46 2.50 0.20
CA CYS A 97 -8.60 3.65 -0.09
C CYS A 97 -7.19 3.22 -0.51
N HIS A 98 -6.60 2.26 0.19
CA HIS A 98 -5.30 1.69 -0.17
C HIS A 98 -5.34 1.07 -1.57
N TYR A 99 -6.32 0.21 -1.86
CA TYR A 99 -6.48 -0.43 -3.16
C TYR A 99 -6.58 0.61 -4.30
N LEU A 100 -7.40 1.65 -4.11
CA LEU A 100 -7.61 2.67 -5.14
C LEU A 100 -6.35 3.51 -5.37
N LEU A 101 -5.65 3.91 -4.32
CA LEU A 101 -4.39 4.64 -4.46
C LEU A 101 -3.37 3.80 -5.23
N ASP A 102 -3.19 2.55 -4.83
CA ASP A 102 -2.26 1.63 -5.47
C ASP A 102 -2.60 1.40 -6.95
N SER A 103 -3.81 0.94 -7.25
CA SER A 103 -4.20 0.59 -8.62
C SER A 103 -4.17 1.78 -9.60
N ILE A 104 -4.34 3.01 -9.09
CA ILE A 104 -4.30 4.24 -9.90
C ILE A 104 -2.88 4.77 -10.07
N VAL A 105 -2.02 4.66 -9.03
CA VAL A 105 -0.69 5.28 -9.03
C VAL A 105 0.40 4.34 -9.51
N HIS A 106 0.32 3.04 -9.25
CA HIS A 106 1.38 2.09 -9.61
C HIS A 106 1.72 2.06 -11.11
N PRO A 107 0.78 2.16 -12.08
CA PRO A 107 1.18 2.25 -13.49
C PRO A 107 2.17 3.40 -13.77
N PHE A 108 1.98 4.54 -13.10
CA PHE A 108 2.90 5.68 -13.18
C PHE A 108 4.26 5.38 -12.53
N ILE A 109 4.30 4.73 -11.37
CA ILE A 109 5.53 4.32 -10.70
C ILE A 109 6.30 3.32 -11.56
N TYR A 110 5.62 2.30 -12.10
CA TYR A 110 6.23 1.31 -12.99
C TYR A 110 6.75 1.92 -14.29
N SER A 111 6.03 2.88 -14.88
CA SER A 111 6.50 3.62 -16.05
C SER A 111 7.85 4.28 -15.80
N GLN A 112 7.99 4.94 -14.66
CA GLN A 112 9.26 5.56 -14.26
C GLN A 112 10.33 4.53 -13.96
N GLN A 113 10.00 3.47 -13.20
CA GLN A 113 10.92 2.36 -12.92
C GLN A 113 11.51 1.78 -14.20
N PHE A 114 10.68 1.45 -15.18
CA PHE A 114 11.13 0.89 -16.45
C PHE A 114 11.96 1.90 -17.27
N ALA A 115 11.57 3.17 -17.27
CA ALA A 115 12.34 4.21 -17.93
C ALA A 115 13.77 4.33 -17.34
N TYR A 116 13.89 4.29 -16.01
CA TYR A 116 15.19 4.35 -15.34
C TYR A 116 16.03 3.09 -15.59
N CYS A 117 15.45 1.88 -15.47
CA CYS A 117 16.16 0.63 -15.75
C CYS A 117 16.59 0.52 -17.22
N SER A 118 15.83 1.11 -18.15
CA SER A 118 16.13 1.10 -19.59
C SER A 118 17.02 2.26 -20.05
N ALA A 119 17.32 3.22 -19.19
CA ALA A 119 18.09 4.43 -19.57
C ALA A 119 19.58 4.17 -19.85
N GLY A 120 20.07 2.96 -19.57
CA GLY A 120 21.46 2.58 -19.80
C GLY A 120 22.43 3.23 -18.80
N GLU A 121 21.96 3.63 -17.63
CA GLU A 121 22.80 4.10 -16.56
C GLU A 121 23.85 3.05 -16.16
N PRO A 122 25.13 3.43 -16.00
CA PRO A 122 26.18 2.49 -15.62
C PRO A 122 25.84 1.77 -14.30
N ASN A 123 25.88 0.45 -14.33
CA ASN A 123 25.58 -0.46 -13.20
C ASN A 123 24.11 -0.50 -12.74
N LEU A 124 23.15 -0.04 -13.53
CA LEU A 124 21.73 -0.25 -13.28
C LEU A 124 21.21 -1.30 -14.26
N GLU A 125 20.72 -2.42 -13.73
CA GLU A 125 20.21 -3.56 -14.48
C GLU A 125 18.74 -3.84 -14.11
N ASP A 126 18.05 -4.65 -14.89
CA ASP A 126 16.67 -5.07 -14.59
C ASP A 126 16.56 -5.78 -13.22
N THR A 127 17.66 -6.39 -12.76
CA THR A 127 17.75 -7.00 -11.42
C THR A 127 17.64 -6.00 -10.27
N ASP A 128 17.87 -4.69 -10.53
CA ASP A 128 17.76 -3.61 -9.56
C ASP A 128 16.37 -2.94 -9.57
N SER A 129 15.44 -3.48 -10.34
CA SER A 129 14.09 -2.90 -10.51
C SER A 129 13.36 -2.68 -9.19
N HIS A 130 13.52 -3.58 -8.22
CA HIS A 130 12.93 -3.41 -6.88
C HIS A 130 13.54 -2.25 -6.09
N GLU A 131 14.85 -2.03 -6.19
CA GLU A 131 15.55 -0.92 -5.55
C GLU A 131 15.16 0.42 -6.19
N VAL A 132 14.98 0.46 -7.51
CA VAL A 132 14.50 1.65 -8.23
C VAL A 132 13.07 1.98 -7.81
N HIS A 133 12.16 1.00 -7.82
CA HIS A 133 10.78 1.15 -7.37
C HIS A 133 10.73 1.72 -5.93
N ALA A 134 11.45 1.07 -5.01
CA ALA A 134 11.51 1.49 -3.62
C ALA A 134 12.09 2.91 -3.45
N THR A 135 13.02 3.31 -4.31
CA THR A 135 13.61 4.66 -4.28
C THR A 135 12.59 5.70 -4.73
N ILE A 136 11.84 5.44 -5.80
CA ILE A 136 10.79 6.34 -6.30
C ILE A 136 9.74 6.56 -5.22
N GLU A 137 9.21 5.49 -4.64
CA GLU A 137 8.20 5.57 -3.58
C GLU A 137 8.71 6.25 -2.30
N SER A 138 9.95 5.95 -1.88
CA SER A 138 10.57 6.62 -0.72
C SER A 138 10.71 8.11 -0.92
N GLU A 139 11.07 8.55 -2.13
CA GLU A 139 11.22 9.97 -2.43
C GLU A 139 9.86 10.67 -2.51
N LEU A 140 8.83 10.05 -3.07
CA LEU A 140 7.46 10.56 -3.05
C LEU A 140 6.91 10.66 -1.61
N ASP A 141 7.20 9.68 -0.75
CA ASP A 141 6.89 9.74 0.68
C ASP A 141 7.53 10.95 1.36
N GLU A 142 8.82 11.20 1.09
CA GLU A 142 9.59 12.32 1.67
C GLU A 142 9.05 13.67 1.21
N VAL A 143 8.79 13.81 -0.09
CA VAL A 143 8.22 15.03 -0.69
C VAL A 143 6.84 15.32 -0.11
N LEU A 144 5.95 14.34 -0.15
CA LEU A 144 4.58 14.52 0.31
C LEU A 144 4.53 14.85 1.82
N LEU A 145 5.36 14.17 2.62
CA LEU A 145 5.47 14.46 4.05
C LEU A 145 5.88 15.92 4.29
N TYR A 146 6.93 16.38 3.59
CA TYR A 146 7.41 17.74 3.78
C TYR A 146 6.42 18.79 3.28
N GLN A 147 5.82 18.59 2.12
CA GLN A 147 4.80 19.48 1.56
C GLN A 147 3.57 19.64 2.46
N ARG A 148 3.08 18.54 3.04
CA ARG A 148 1.84 18.51 3.83
C ARG A 148 2.06 18.96 5.28
N THR A 149 3.22 18.70 5.86
CA THR A 149 3.43 18.87 7.30
C THR A 149 4.58 19.82 7.66
N GLY A 150 5.41 20.21 6.71
CA GLY A 150 6.66 20.97 6.97
C GLY A 150 7.68 20.17 7.79
N THR A 151 7.51 18.84 7.92
CA THR A 151 8.39 18.00 8.73
C THR A 151 9.06 16.90 7.90
N THR A 152 10.04 16.26 8.50
CA THR A 152 10.75 15.12 7.91
C THR A 152 10.68 13.93 8.86
N ILE A 153 11.25 12.78 8.48
CA ILE A 153 11.36 11.60 9.35
C ILE A 153 12.18 11.84 10.63
N LYS A 154 12.78 13.01 10.81
CA LYS A 154 13.35 13.41 12.12
C LYS A 154 12.25 13.53 13.16
N ALA A 155 11.15 14.20 12.82
CA ALA A 155 10.00 14.41 13.69
C ALA A 155 8.91 13.36 13.49
N PHE A 156 8.69 12.89 12.27
CA PHE A 156 7.68 11.89 11.94
C PHE A 156 8.20 10.46 12.16
N SER A 157 7.38 9.62 12.75
CA SER A 157 7.68 8.21 13.04
C SER A 157 6.63 7.30 12.38
N PRO A 158 6.86 6.80 11.14
CA PRO A 158 5.87 6.01 10.41
C PRO A 158 5.35 4.81 11.22
N GLU A 159 6.24 4.13 11.96
CA GLU A 159 5.88 2.97 12.78
C GLU A 159 4.93 3.28 13.95
N LYS A 160 4.81 4.55 14.33
CA LYS A 160 3.92 5.01 15.40
C LYS A 160 2.65 5.66 14.88
N GLU A 161 2.78 6.45 13.82
CA GLU A 161 1.68 7.24 13.27
C GLU A 161 0.83 6.41 12.29
N ALA A 162 1.46 5.87 11.24
CA ALA A 162 0.74 5.15 10.19
C ALA A 162 0.24 3.75 10.63
N LEU A 163 0.94 3.11 11.56
CA LEU A 163 0.55 1.80 12.09
C LEU A 163 -0.08 1.90 13.49
N ARG A 164 -0.62 3.06 13.87
CA ARG A 164 -1.25 3.23 15.17
C ARG A 164 -2.51 2.38 15.25
N ALA A 165 -2.55 1.47 16.23
CA ALA A 165 -3.71 0.66 16.55
C ALA A 165 -3.54 0.04 17.94
N ASN A 166 -4.60 -0.03 18.70
CA ASN A 166 -4.65 -0.72 19.97
C ASN A 166 -4.97 -2.22 19.81
N GLY A 167 -4.95 -2.96 20.90
CA GLY A 167 -5.17 -4.41 20.87
C GLY A 167 -6.58 -4.81 20.43
N ARG A 168 -7.62 -3.95 20.59
CA ARG A 168 -8.98 -4.22 20.11
C ARG A 168 -9.03 -4.14 18.60
N VAL A 169 -8.57 -3.04 18.02
CA VAL A 169 -8.48 -2.85 16.56
C VAL A 169 -7.72 -4.00 15.92
N LEU A 170 -6.51 -4.35 16.43
CA LEU A 170 -5.71 -5.43 15.88
C LEU A 170 -6.39 -6.81 15.96
N ARG A 171 -7.20 -7.08 16.98
CA ARG A 171 -7.97 -8.34 17.07
C ARG A 171 -9.10 -8.38 16.04
N VAL A 172 -9.83 -7.28 15.90
CA VAL A 172 -10.91 -7.15 14.91
C VAL A 172 -10.37 -7.38 13.51
N VAL A 173 -9.33 -6.65 13.12
CA VAL A 173 -8.72 -6.76 11.80
C VAL A 173 -8.11 -8.15 11.56
N SER A 174 -7.46 -8.74 12.57
CA SER A 174 -6.94 -10.12 12.43
C SER A 174 -8.04 -11.15 12.14
N ARG A 175 -9.24 -10.96 12.68
CA ARG A 175 -10.40 -11.83 12.39
C ARG A 175 -10.90 -11.64 10.95
N MET A 176 -10.88 -10.39 10.45
CA MET A 176 -11.19 -10.09 9.05
C MET A 176 -10.20 -10.77 8.10
N TYR A 177 -8.90 -10.71 8.38
CA TYR A 177 -7.86 -11.38 7.58
C TYR A 177 -7.99 -12.91 7.58
N LEU A 178 -8.38 -13.51 8.70
CA LEU A 178 -8.67 -14.94 8.74
C LEU A 178 -9.81 -15.29 7.77
N PHE A 179 -10.88 -14.49 7.76
CA PHE A 179 -12.01 -14.67 6.86
C PHE A 179 -11.63 -14.45 5.40
N MET A 180 -10.97 -13.33 5.08
CA MET A 180 -10.55 -12.99 3.71
C MET A 180 -9.59 -14.03 3.13
N ALA A 181 -8.58 -14.47 3.90
CA ALA A 181 -7.62 -15.48 3.47
C ALA A 181 -8.30 -16.82 3.13
N LEU A 182 -9.29 -17.22 3.93
CA LEU A 182 -10.05 -18.43 3.68
C LEU A 182 -11.02 -18.27 2.50
N SER A 183 -11.77 -17.17 2.46
CA SER A 183 -12.86 -16.95 1.51
C SER A 183 -12.35 -16.70 0.09
N ALA A 184 -11.35 -15.80 -0.11
CA ALA A 184 -10.86 -15.43 -1.42
C ALA A 184 -9.72 -16.36 -1.91
N TYR A 185 -8.87 -16.84 -1.00
CA TYR A 185 -7.63 -17.55 -1.36
C TYR A 185 -7.59 -19.00 -0.87
N GLN A 186 -8.62 -19.49 -0.18
CA GLN A 186 -8.68 -20.86 0.39
C GLN A 186 -7.47 -21.17 1.30
N LYS A 187 -6.89 -20.15 1.93
CA LYS A 187 -5.73 -20.26 2.82
C LYS A 187 -6.14 -20.15 4.29
N VAL A 188 -5.79 -21.15 5.08
CA VAL A 188 -5.95 -21.10 6.54
C VAL A 188 -4.75 -20.39 7.15
N VAL A 189 -5.00 -19.34 7.95
CA VAL A 189 -3.97 -18.52 8.58
C VAL A 189 -4.17 -18.46 10.10
N PRO A 190 -3.12 -18.13 10.88
CA PRO A 190 -3.27 -17.96 12.33
C PRO A 190 -4.24 -16.83 12.67
N ALA A 191 -5.06 -17.02 13.71
CA ALA A 191 -6.08 -16.05 14.13
C ALA A 191 -5.52 -14.66 14.51
N ARG A 192 -4.21 -14.53 14.77
CA ARG A 192 -3.53 -13.27 15.07
C ARG A 192 -2.51 -12.89 14.00
N LEU A 193 -2.66 -13.40 12.76
CA LEU A 193 -1.68 -13.15 11.69
C LEU A 193 -1.47 -11.66 11.48
N PHE A 194 -2.54 -10.90 11.25
CA PHE A 194 -2.40 -9.48 10.94
C PHE A 194 -1.78 -8.67 12.09
N ALA A 195 -2.16 -8.94 13.34
CA ALA A 195 -1.54 -8.29 14.50
C ALA A 195 -0.02 -8.57 14.59
N ARG A 196 0.41 -9.79 14.23
CA ARG A 196 1.83 -10.13 14.14
C ARG A 196 2.49 -9.42 12.96
N ALA A 197 1.83 -9.37 11.81
CA ALA A 197 2.32 -8.67 10.62
C ALA A 197 2.56 -7.18 10.90
N VAL A 198 1.61 -6.49 11.56
CA VAL A 198 1.81 -5.10 12.03
C VAL A 198 3.00 -4.98 12.98
N SER A 199 3.20 -5.95 13.87
CA SER A 199 4.37 -5.95 14.76
C SER A 199 5.69 -6.13 14.00
N CYS A 200 5.71 -7.03 13.00
CA CYS A 200 6.85 -7.21 12.09
C CYS A 200 7.13 -5.94 11.29
N TYR A 201 6.10 -5.30 10.77
CA TYR A 201 6.22 -4.06 10.02
C TYR A 201 6.79 -2.92 10.89
N ARG A 202 6.25 -2.73 12.10
CA ARG A 202 6.83 -1.77 13.08
C ARG A 202 8.30 -2.06 13.37
N LEU A 203 8.69 -3.34 13.48
CA LEU A 203 10.08 -3.75 13.68
C LEU A 203 10.94 -3.39 12.46
N GLY A 204 10.48 -3.71 11.25
CA GLY A 204 11.16 -3.37 9.99
C GLY A 204 11.37 -1.87 9.85
N LEU A 205 10.33 -1.08 10.04
CA LEU A 205 10.42 0.38 9.97
C LEU A 205 11.40 0.98 10.98
N ARG A 206 11.42 0.48 12.23
CA ARG A 206 12.43 0.88 13.23
C ARG A 206 13.83 0.50 12.80
N ALA A 207 13.99 -0.67 12.17
CA ALA A 207 15.27 -1.10 11.64
C ALA A 207 15.73 -0.20 10.48
N LEU A 208 14.83 0.16 9.56
CA LEU A 208 15.10 1.01 8.41
C LEU A 208 15.24 2.50 8.78
N ARG A 209 14.60 2.94 9.85
CA ARG A 209 14.59 4.35 10.26
C ARG A 209 15.98 4.86 10.63
N SER A 210 16.45 5.90 9.94
CA SER A 210 17.76 6.53 10.12
C SER A 210 17.65 8.06 10.17
N PRO A 211 17.07 8.66 11.23
CA PRO A 211 16.76 10.11 11.28
C PRO A 211 18.01 11.03 11.16
N ARG A 212 19.19 10.49 11.46
CA ARG A 212 20.47 11.20 11.32
C ARG A 212 21.27 10.75 10.09
N GLY A 213 20.73 9.86 9.25
CA GLY A 213 21.41 9.33 8.07
C GLY A 213 22.58 8.37 8.33
N ILE A 214 23.15 8.34 9.55
CA ILE A 214 24.36 7.57 9.89
C ILE A 214 24.20 6.08 9.62
N LYS A 215 23.11 5.49 10.13
CA LYS A 215 22.82 4.06 9.98
C LYS A 215 22.59 3.71 8.49
N ARG A 216 21.83 4.52 7.77
CA ARG A 216 21.61 4.38 6.32
C ARG A 216 22.95 4.38 5.56
N THR A 217 23.82 5.35 5.82
CA THR A 217 25.11 5.46 5.15
C THR A 217 26.02 4.26 5.44
N ILE A 218 26.08 3.80 6.69
CA ILE A 218 26.94 2.65 7.08
C ILE A 218 26.43 1.37 6.41
N LEU A 219 25.13 1.07 6.51
CA LEU A 219 24.56 -0.16 5.98
C LEU A 219 24.59 -0.18 4.46
N ALA A 220 24.28 0.95 3.80
CA ALA A 220 24.41 1.06 2.35
C ALA A 220 25.86 0.78 1.88
N ARG A 221 26.88 1.32 2.55
CA ARG A 221 28.29 1.04 2.23
C ARG A 221 28.67 -0.43 2.44
N VAL A 222 28.10 -1.08 3.42
CA VAL A 222 28.34 -2.53 3.64
C VAL A 222 27.71 -3.35 2.51
N GLU A 223 26.46 -3.07 2.15
CA GLU A 223 25.78 -3.75 1.06
C GLU A 223 26.46 -3.55 -0.29
N GLN A 224 26.93 -2.33 -0.58
CA GLN A 224 27.63 -1.99 -1.83
C GLN A 224 28.96 -2.73 -2.04
N ARG A 225 29.46 -3.49 -1.04
CA ARG A 225 30.58 -4.44 -1.22
C ARG A 225 30.16 -5.73 -1.92
N PHE A 226 28.87 -6.04 -1.93
CA PHE A 226 28.31 -7.29 -2.43
C PHE A 226 27.25 -7.08 -3.53
N ARG A 227 26.72 -5.85 -3.66
CA ARG A 227 25.67 -5.46 -4.61
C ARG A 227 25.98 -4.07 -5.17
N ALA A 228 25.60 -3.81 -6.42
CA ALA A 228 25.78 -2.49 -7.04
C ALA A 228 24.95 -1.43 -6.32
N HIS A 229 23.70 -1.74 -6.00
CA HIS A 229 22.77 -0.84 -5.33
C HIS A 229 22.39 -1.37 -3.94
N SER A 230 22.11 -0.43 -3.02
CA SER A 230 21.79 -0.78 -1.63
C SER A 230 20.29 -0.87 -1.44
N PHE A 231 19.79 -2.07 -1.17
CA PHE A 231 18.41 -2.30 -0.76
C PHE A 231 18.03 -1.52 0.50
N TYR A 232 18.90 -1.54 1.52
CA TYR A 232 18.68 -0.76 2.74
C TYR A 232 18.61 0.75 2.44
N GLY A 233 19.46 1.21 1.52
CA GLY A 233 19.48 2.61 1.09
C GLY A 233 18.19 3.04 0.39
N SER A 234 17.63 2.20 -0.47
CA SER A 234 16.38 2.47 -1.18
C SER A 234 15.15 2.43 -0.27
N MET A 235 15.13 1.50 0.70
CA MET A 235 14.01 1.33 1.63
C MET A 235 14.03 2.28 2.84
N SER A 236 15.12 3.04 3.04
CA SER A 236 15.29 3.91 4.21
C SER A 236 15.10 5.37 3.83
N HIS A 237 13.98 5.97 4.26
CA HIS A 237 13.72 7.38 4.03
C HIS A 237 14.85 8.29 4.50
N ARG A 238 15.11 9.34 3.73
CA ARG A 238 16.06 10.39 4.04
C ARG A 238 15.43 11.46 4.93
N ALA A 239 16.20 12.02 5.83
CA ALA A 239 15.72 13.10 6.70
C ALA A 239 16.02 14.46 6.06
N ILE A 240 15.47 14.72 4.87
CA ILE A 240 15.68 15.89 4.06
C ILE A 240 14.40 16.70 3.90
N GLU A 241 14.55 18.01 3.75
CA GLU A 241 13.48 18.95 3.45
C GLU A 241 13.32 19.00 1.93
N LEU A 242 12.49 18.12 1.38
CA LEU A 242 12.30 17.96 -0.05
C LEU A 242 10.93 18.53 -0.45
N SER A 243 10.95 19.70 -1.13
CA SER A 243 9.74 20.41 -1.54
C SER A 243 9.21 19.98 -2.92
N ASP A 244 10.06 19.33 -3.72
CA ASP A 244 9.75 18.86 -5.07
C ASP A 244 10.64 17.69 -5.46
N SER A 245 10.18 16.87 -6.40
CA SER A 245 10.93 15.77 -7.00
C SER A 245 10.58 15.61 -8.47
N ALA A 246 11.55 15.14 -9.24
CA ALA A 246 11.33 14.75 -10.63
C ALA A 246 10.27 13.63 -10.75
N PHE A 247 10.18 12.77 -9.72
CA PHE A 247 9.20 11.68 -9.67
C PHE A 247 7.73 12.14 -9.51
N GLU A 248 7.48 13.42 -9.19
CA GLU A 248 6.12 13.95 -9.16
C GLU A 248 5.56 14.26 -10.56
N ASN A 249 6.39 14.36 -11.59
CA ASN A 249 6.01 14.77 -12.96
C ASN A 249 5.16 16.06 -12.99
N ARG A 250 5.54 17.09 -12.23
CA ARG A 250 4.78 18.35 -12.15
C ARG A 250 4.69 19.09 -13.49
N ASN A 251 5.65 18.89 -14.39
CA ASN A 251 5.65 19.43 -15.74
C ASN A 251 4.74 18.67 -16.70
N ARG A 252 4.08 17.59 -16.23
CA ARG A 252 3.17 16.75 -17.01
C ARG A 252 3.79 16.23 -18.31
N ALA A 253 5.06 15.82 -18.24
CA ALA A 253 5.72 15.11 -19.32
C ALA A 253 4.94 13.82 -19.65
N MET A 254 4.90 13.49 -20.93
CA MET A 254 4.21 12.27 -21.36
C MET A 254 4.94 11.02 -20.84
N TRP A 255 4.17 10.07 -20.37
CA TRP A 255 4.62 8.74 -19.97
C TRP A 255 3.68 7.68 -20.52
N LYS A 256 4.19 6.46 -20.68
CA LYS A 256 3.45 5.34 -21.23
C LYS A 256 3.06 4.40 -20.09
N ASP A 257 1.78 4.09 -19.99
CA ASP A 257 1.29 3.07 -19.06
C ASP A 257 1.85 1.70 -19.48
N PRO A 258 2.62 1.01 -18.63
CA PRO A 258 3.29 -0.23 -19.03
C PRO A 258 2.35 -1.43 -19.19
N PHE A 259 1.12 -1.34 -18.70
CA PHE A 259 0.14 -2.43 -18.75
C PHE A 259 -0.86 -2.29 -19.89
N THR A 260 -1.11 -1.05 -20.34
CA THR A 260 -2.14 -0.76 -21.37
C THR A 260 -1.56 -0.15 -22.64
N ASP A 261 -0.28 0.23 -22.63
CA ASP A 261 0.38 0.99 -23.69
C ASP A 261 -0.19 2.40 -23.95
N GLU A 262 -1.13 2.86 -23.11
CA GLU A 262 -1.73 4.18 -23.21
C GLU A 262 -0.71 5.28 -22.89
N VAL A 263 -0.70 6.35 -23.70
CA VAL A 263 0.15 7.52 -23.43
C VAL A 263 -0.63 8.50 -22.58
N ARG A 264 -0.05 8.84 -21.44
CA ARG A 264 -0.63 9.66 -20.39
C ARG A 264 0.31 10.81 -20.01
N SER A 265 -0.20 11.82 -19.30
CA SER A 265 0.60 12.99 -18.87
C SER A 265 0.27 13.47 -17.46
N GLU A 266 -0.54 12.73 -16.71
CA GLU A 266 -0.86 13.12 -15.34
C GLU A 266 0.40 13.13 -14.47
N SER A 267 0.43 14.08 -13.54
CA SER A 267 1.39 14.11 -12.44
C SER A 267 0.98 13.14 -11.33
N PHE A 268 1.90 12.85 -10.41
CA PHE A 268 1.58 12.13 -9.16
C PHE A 268 0.42 12.80 -8.41
N GLY A 269 0.41 14.14 -8.32
CA GLY A 269 -0.67 14.89 -7.68
C GLY A 269 -2.02 14.72 -8.37
N ASP A 270 -2.05 14.70 -9.71
CA ASP A 270 -3.29 14.46 -10.45
C ASP A 270 -3.85 13.05 -10.17
N LEU A 271 -2.98 12.04 -10.13
CA LEU A 271 -3.36 10.66 -9.83
C LEU A 271 -3.82 10.49 -8.38
N TYR A 272 -3.16 11.16 -7.44
CA TYR A 272 -3.55 11.17 -6.04
C TYR A 272 -4.94 11.78 -5.81
N GLU A 273 -5.23 12.93 -6.43
CA GLU A 273 -6.57 13.56 -6.35
C GLU A 273 -7.63 12.68 -7.02
N ARG A 274 -7.34 12.07 -8.18
CA ARG A 274 -8.24 11.11 -8.81
C ARG A 274 -8.55 9.94 -7.88
N ALA A 275 -7.56 9.40 -7.19
CA ALA A 275 -7.78 8.33 -6.23
C ALA A 275 -8.67 8.75 -5.05
N LEU A 276 -8.58 10.02 -4.59
CA LEU A 276 -9.47 10.57 -3.57
C LEU A 276 -10.92 10.70 -4.08
N ASP A 277 -11.12 11.14 -5.31
CA ASP A 277 -12.45 11.26 -5.89
C ASP A 277 -13.11 9.88 -6.08
N GLU A 278 -12.34 8.89 -6.56
CA GLU A 278 -12.80 7.49 -6.66
C GLU A 278 -13.09 6.89 -5.28
N ALA A 279 -12.28 7.21 -4.26
CA ALA A 279 -12.50 6.75 -2.90
C ALA A 279 -13.86 7.22 -2.36
N GLN A 280 -14.28 8.46 -2.64
CA GLN A 280 -15.60 8.96 -2.22
C GLN A 280 -16.72 8.08 -2.75
N LEU A 281 -16.68 7.75 -4.05
CA LEU A 281 -17.68 6.93 -4.70
C LEU A 281 -17.68 5.49 -4.15
N CYS A 282 -16.50 4.92 -3.98
CA CYS A 282 -16.34 3.56 -3.45
C CYS A 282 -16.80 3.43 -2.00
N LEU A 283 -16.46 4.39 -1.12
CA LEU A 283 -16.89 4.39 0.28
C LEU A 283 -18.42 4.49 0.38
N ALA A 284 -19.04 5.34 -0.45
CA ALA A 284 -20.50 5.45 -0.49
C ALA A 284 -21.17 4.18 -1.05
N ALA A 285 -20.51 3.47 -1.96
CA ALA A 285 -21.00 2.20 -2.50
C ALA A 285 -20.81 1.04 -1.51
N PHE A 286 -19.73 1.05 -0.74
CA PHE A 286 -19.39 -0.02 0.22
C PHE A 286 -20.50 -0.30 1.23
N ASP A 287 -21.21 0.73 1.67
CA ASP A 287 -22.28 0.57 2.67
C ASP A 287 -23.58 0.01 2.11
N LYS A 288 -23.76 0.00 0.80
CA LYS A 288 -24.95 -0.51 0.17
C LYS A 288 -25.01 -2.05 0.24
N ALA A 289 -26.22 -2.61 0.31
CA ALA A 289 -26.43 -4.05 0.25
C ALA A 289 -26.00 -4.66 -1.11
N SER A 290 -26.02 -3.83 -2.17
CA SER A 290 -25.57 -4.19 -3.52
C SER A 290 -24.05 -4.19 -3.71
N PHE A 291 -23.25 -4.04 -2.66
CA PHE A 291 -21.81 -4.22 -2.75
C PHE A 291 -21.47 -5.72 -2.80
N ASP A 292 -21.59 -6.28 -3.97
CA ASP A 292 -21.41 -7.69 -4.31
C ASP A 292 -20.32 -7.90 -5.37
N THR A 293 -20.26 -9.08 -5.95
CA THR A 293 -19.24 -9.42 -6.96
C THR A 293 -19.35 -8.54 -8.21
N ASP A 294 -20.56 -8.21 -8.67
CA ASP A 294 -20.72 -7.37 -9.87
C ASP A 294 -20.34 -5.92 -9.58
N ALA A 295 -20.72 -5.40 -8.41
CA ALA A 295 -20.30 -4.08 -7.98
C ALA A 295 -18.78 -3.98 -7.81
N THR A 296 -18.14 -4.98 -7.23
CA THR A 296 -16.67 -4.99 -7.06
C THR A 296 -15.93 -5.13 -8.38
N ARG A 297 -16.43 -5.93 -9.33
CA ARG A 297 -15.90 -5.98 -10.70
C ARG A 297 -15.97 -4.64 -11.39
N HIS A 298 -17.06 -3.92 -11.22
CA HIS A 298 -17.21 -2.57 -11.77
C HIS A 298 -16.23 -1.57 -11.13
N ILE A 299 -16.03 -1.67 -9.81
CA ILE A 299 -15.08 -0.80 -9.07
C ILE A 299 -13.63 -1.12 -9.46
N THR A 300 -13.28 -2.39 -9.51
CA THR A 300 -11.89 -2.79 -9.79
C THR A 300 -11.55 -2.76 -11.27
N ASN A 301 -12.53 -2.86 -12.15
CA ASN A 301 -12.32 -3.14 -13.57
C ASN A 301 -11.33 -4.31 -13.79
N GLU A 302 -11.35 -5.30 -12.88
CA GLU A 302 -10.43 -6.44 -12.83
C GLU A 302 -8.94 -6.04 -12.78
N LEU A 303 -8.62 -4.82 -12.33
CA LEU A 303 -7.25 -4.39 -12.09
C LEU A 303 -6.79 -4.85 -10.70
N ASN A 304 -5.59 -5.39 -10.61
CA ASN A 304 -4.93 -5.69 -9.35
C ASN A 304 -4.35 -4.41 -8.70
N PHE A 305 -3.68 -4.51 -7.55
CA PHE A 305 -3.10 -3.35 -6.87
C PHE A 305 -1.95 -2.70 -7.65
N LEU A 306 -1.42 -3.36 -8.67
CA LEU A 306 -0.41 -2.78 -9.56
C LEU A 306 -1.02 -2.00 -10.72
N GLY A 307 -2.36 -2.00 -10.85
CA GLY A 307 -3.06 -1.47 -12.02
C GLY A 307 -2.98 -2.37 -13.25
N GLU A 308 -2.56 -3.64 -13.08
CA GLU A 308 -2.48 -4.64 -14.12
C GLU A 308 -3.79 -5.43 -14.20
N SER A 309 -4.25 -5.74 -15.42
CA SER A 309 -5.47 -6.53 -15.62
C SER A 309 -5.26 -8.01 -15.26
N THR A 310 -6.17 -8.54 -14.43
CA THR A 310 -6.16 -9.97 -14.05
C THR A 310 -6.89 -10.86 -15.06
N VAL A 311 -7.59 -10.29 -16.04
CA VAL A 311 -8.37 -11.06 -17.05
C VAL A 311 -7.45 -11.80 -18.02
N ALA A 312 -6.33 -11.21 -18.42
CA ALA A 312 -5.36 -11.83 -19.33
C ALA A 312 -4.71 -13.08 -18.73
N THR A 313 -4.52 -13.13 -17.42
CA THR A 313 -3.93 -14.27 -16.72
C THR A 313 -4.87 -15.48 -16.71
N LEU A 314 -6.20 -15.26 -16.67
CA LEU A 314 -7.18 -16.35 -16.71
C LEU A 314 -7.27 -17.04 -18.07
N LEU A 315 -7.07 -16.30 -19.17
CA LEU A 315 -7.11 -16.87 -20.54
C LEU A 315 -5.90 -17.75 -20.86
N VAL A 316 -4.76 -17.56 -20.18
CA VAL A 316 -3.56 -18.40 -20.37
C VAL A 316 -3.71 -19.74 -19.64
N VAL A 317 -4.40 -19.78 -18.52
CA VAL A 317 -4.60 -21.01 -17.70
C VAL A 317 -5.66 -21.94 -18.32
N GLU A 318 -6.60 -21.42 -19.11
CA GLU A 318 -7.62 -22.24 -19.79
C GLU A 318 -7.11 -22.88 -21.09
N ASN A 319 -5.91 -22.54 -21.56
CA ASN A 319 -5.31 -23.08 -22.80
C ASN A 319 -4.07 -23.97 -22.57
N GLU A 320 -3.73 -24.32 -21.33
CA GLU A 320 -2.75 -25.33 -20.95
C GLU A 320 -3.46 -26.58 -20.39
#